data_f440a0fbb686282df18334e9c4cf356e
#
_entry.id   f440a0fbb686282df18334e9c4cf356e
#
_cell.length_a   1.000
_cell.length_b   1.000
_cell.length_c   1.000
_cell.angle_alpha   90.00
_cell.angle_beta   90.00
_cell.angle_gamma   90.00
#
_symmetry.space_group_name_H-M   'P 1'
#
loop_
_entity.id
_entity.type
_entity.pdbx_description
1 polymer ?
#
loop_
_entity_poly.entity_id
_entity_poly.type
_entity_poly.pdbx_seq_one_letter_code
_entity_poly.pdbx_strand_id
1 'polypeptide(L)'
;MQIAAPQLANHLQRGLKSLYVLHGDEPLLQQEALDAIRLHAKSLGYTERTSHTVAGAHFDWSEVLAAGGSLSLFSDKQIVEIRIPSGKPGKDGSAALQQLAQQSQGNDDTLTVVLLPRLDKLTKATAWFMALENVGVTLQVEPVDRQTLPAWIAQRLAVQGQKVQAGEEGQRTLQFFADRVEGNLLAAHQEIQKLGLLFPPDEKNAGVLTWEQVESAVLNVARYDVFKLSEAVLAGQSVRVQRMLEGLQAEGEAEVLVHYTLAEDIRALKRVKDAMGQGRPLPMALREPVSYTHLTLPTKRIV
;
A
#
# COMPACT_ATOMS: atom_id res chain seq x y z
N MET A 1 -15.23 -12.46 -1.25
CA MET A 1 -15.39 -11.43 -2.36
C MET A 1 -14.20 -10.50 -2.35
N GLN A 2 -13.53 -10.30 -3.49
CA GLN A 2 -12.41 -9.35 -3.58
C GLN A 2 -12.87 -8.03 -4.21
N ILE A 3 -12.44 -6.89 -3.63
CA ILE A 3 -12.71 -5.55 -4.14
C ILE A 3 -11.41 -4.73 -4.22
N ALA A 4 -11.36 -3.75 -5.11
CA ALA A 4 -10.27 -2.77 -5.15
C ALA A 4 -10.55 -1.59 -4.21
N ALA A 5 -9.50 -0.91 -3.73
CA ALA A 5 -9.64 0.22 -2.80
C ALA A 5 -10.63 1.32 -3.26
N PRO A 6 -10.67 1.74 -4.53
CA PRO A 6 -11.65 2.72 -4.99
C PRO A 6 -13.11 2.24 -4.94
N GLN A 7 -13.34 0.94 -4.87
CA GLN A 7 -14.69 0.35 -4.83
C GLN A 7 -15.26 0.26 -3.40
N LEU A 8 -14.44 0.49 -2.37
CA LEU A 8 -14.84 0.31 -0.98
C LEU A 8 -16.03 1.20 -0.61
N ALA A 9 -16.03 2.47 -0.98
CA ALA A 9 -17.12 3.39 -0.66
C ALA A 9 -18.46 2.91 -1.24
N ASN A 10 -18.48 2.52 -2.50
CA ASN A 10 -19.68 1.98 -3.15
C ASN A 10 -20.11 0.64 -2.56
N HIS A 11 -19.14 -0.18 -2.12
CA HIS A 11 -19.43 -1.44 -1.46
C HIS A 11 -20.12 -1.22 -0.11
N LEU A 12 -19.59 -0.32 0.72
CA LEU A 12 -20.16 0.02 2.02
C LEU A 12 -21.59 0.58 1.91
N GLN A 13 -21.88 1.40 0.90
CA GLN A 13 -23.24 1.89 0.64
C GLN A 13 -24.26 0.77 0.34
N ARG A 14 -23.81 -0.37 -0.20
CA ARG A 14 -24.67 -1.54 -0.47
C ARG A 14 -24.91 -2.43 0.74
N GLY A 15 -24.19 -2.20 1.83
CA GLY A 15 -24.29 -2.92 3.08
C GLY A 15 -22.95 -3.35 3.65
N LEU A 16 -22.86 -3.31 4.97
CA LEU A 16 -21.71 -3.80 5.72
C LEU A 16 -21.69 -5.33 5.71
N LYS A 17 -20.50 -5.91 5.61
CA LYS A 17 -20.28 -7.35 5.81
C LYS A 17 -19.65 -7.57 7.18
N SER A 18 -19.87 -8.73 7.75
CA SER A 18 -19.36 -9.11 9.07
C SER A 18 -17.85 -9.35 9.12
N LEU A 19 -17.18 -9.53 7.95
CA LEU A 19 -15.75 -9.80 7.88
C LEU A 19 -15.08 -9.04 6.73
N TYR A 20 -14.02 -8.30 7.06
CA TYR A 20 -13.13 -7.64 6.10
C TYR A 20 -11.68 -8.10 6.31
N VAL A 21 -10.96 -8.25 5.22
CA VAL A 21 -9.51 -8.54 5.22
C VAL A 21 -8.80 -7.47 4.41
N LEU A 22 -8.05 -6.62 5.09
CA LEU A 22 -7.23 -5.58 4.47
C LEU A 22 -5.78 -6.05 4.40
N HIS A 23 -5.20 -6.16 3.21
CA HIS A 23 -3.81 -6.57 3.08
C HIS A 23 -3.07 -5.78 2.01
N GLY A 24 -1.79 -5.48 2.27
CA GLY A 24 -0.95 -4.70 1.36
C GLY A 24 0.17 -3.96 2.08
N ASP A 25 1.00 -3.25 1.31
CA ASP A 25 2.18 -2.55 1.81
C ASP A 25 2.03 -1.03 1.82
N GLU A 26 0.81 -0.51 1.67
CA GLU A 26 0.58 0.93 1.73
C GLU A 26 -0.20 1.32 3.00
N PRO A 27 0.50 1.74 4.06
CA PRO A 27 -0.10 1.97 5.36
C PRO A 27 -1.17 3.06 5.37
N LEU A 28 -0.98 4.15 4.60
CA LEU A 28 -1.96 5.24 4.52
C LEU A 28 -3.29 4.73 3.96
N LEU A 29 -3.26 4.06 2.82
CA LEU A 29 -4.48 3.57 2.17
C LEU A 29 -5.15 2.46 2.97
N GLN A 30 -4.36 1.63 3.66
CA GLN A 30 -4.91 0.61 4.56
C GLN A 30 -5.64 1.26 5.76
N GLN A 31 -5.03 2.31 6.33
CA GLN A 31 -5.66 3.05 7.44
C GLN A 31 -6.94 3.77 6.98
N GLU A 32 -6.92 4.43 5.82
CA GLU A 32 -8.10 5.09 5.26
C GLU A 32 -9.24 4.11 4.99
N ALA A 33 -8.93 2.94 4.45
CA ALA A 33 -9.92 1.89 4.24
C ALA A 33 -10.53 1.41 5.57
N LEU A 34 -9.68 1.21 6.59
CA LEU A 34 -10.13 0.84 7.92
C LEU A 34 -11.03 1.93 8.53
N ASP A 35 -10.65 3.20 8.40
CA ASP A 35 -11.43 4.31 8.95
C ASP A 35 -12.76 4.49 8.22
N ALA A 36 -12.81 4.26 6.92
CA ALA A 36 -14.06 4.23 6.16
C ALA A 36 -15.01 3.12 6.62
N ILE A 37 -14.48 1.92 6.87
CA ILE A 37 -15.26 0.79 7.42
C ILE A 37 -15.77 1.14 8.82
N ARG A 38 -14.92 1.66 9.70
CA ARG A 38 -15.30 2.07 11.06
C ARG A 38 -16.38 3.14 11.08
N LEU A 39 -16.23 4.16 10.24
CA LEU A 39 -17.19 5.26 10.16
C LEU A 39 -18.57 4.74 9.71
N HIS A 40 -18.59 3.88 8.70
CA HIS A 40 -19.82 3.26 8.23
C HIS A 40 -20.42 2.33 9.28
N ALA A 41 -19.63 1.49 9.92
CA ALA A 41 -20.08 0.60 11.00
C ALA A 41 -20.66 1.40 12.18
N LYS A 42 -20.02 2.52 12.56
CA LYS A 42 -20.54 3.41 13.60
C LYS A 42 -21.94 3.94 13.27
N SER A 43 -22.21 4.28 12.01
CA SER A 43 -23.55 4.72 11.57
C SER A 43 -24.62 3.63 11.65
N LEU A 44 -24.19 2.35 11.74
CA LEU A 44 -25.07 1.16 11.88
C LEU A 44 -25.16 0.64 13.32
N GLY A 45 -24.62 1.40 14.28
CA GLY A 45 -24.74 1.08 15.72
C GLY A 45 -23.59 0.26 16.30
N TYR A 46 -22.47 0.05 15.58
CA TYR A 46 -21.28 -0.57 16.13
C TYR A 46 -20.53 0.47 16.99
N THR A 47 -20.72 0.43 18.29
CA THR A 47 -20.21 1.43 19.23
C THR A 47 -18.98 0.97 19.99
N GLU A 48 -18.81 -0.34 20.18
CA GLU A 48 -17.65 -0.90 20.85
C GLU A 48 -16.58 -1.34 19.85
N ARG A 49 -15.32 -1.25 20.29
CA ARG A 49 -14.19 -1.66 19.47
C ARG A 49 -13.10 -2.25 20.33
N THR A 50 -12.67 -3.45 19.97
CA THR A 50 -11.49 -4.12 20.49
C THR A 50 -10.43 -4.26 19.41
N SER A 51 -9.13 -4.18 19.78
CA SER A 51 -8.03 -4.33 18.85
C SER A 51 -6.97 -5.25 19.42
N HIS A 52 -6.64 -6.29 18.67
CA HIS A 52 -5.65 -7.28 19.01
C HIS A 52 -4.48 -7.21 18.02
N THR A 53 -3.25 -7.19 18.54
CA THR A 53 -2.04 -7.24 17.69
C THR A 53 -1.29 -8.53 17.97
N VAL A 54 -1.14 -9.34 16.94
CA VAL A 54 -0.43 -10.63 17.02
C VAL A 54 1.07 -10.36 16.98
N ALA A 55 1.67 -10.23 18.16
CA ALA A 55 3.07 -9.84 18.36
C ALA A 55 4.01 -11.04 18.58
N GLY A 56 3.74 -12.19 17.98
CA GLY A 56 4.64 -13.36 18.08
C GLY A 56 3.94 -14.70 18.19
N ALA A 57 4.74 -15.76 18.42
CA ALA A 57 4.28 -17.15 18.39
C ALA A 57 3.39 -17.55 19.57
N HIS A 58 3.43 -16.80 20.68
CA HIS A 58 2.70 -17.10 21.91
C HIS A 58 1.48 -16.18 22.14
N PHE A 59 0.94 -15.63 21.05
CA PHE A 59 -0.28 -14.82 21.14
C PHE A 59 -1.48 -15.69 21.54
N ASP A 60 -2.24 -15.21 22.51
CA ASP A 60 -3.45 -15.91 22.99
C ASP A 60 -4.63 -15.64 22.06
N TRP A 61 -4.91 -16.58 21.18
CA TRP A 61 -6.03 -16.50 20.26
C TRP A 61 -7.39 -16.72 20.92
N SER A 62 -7.44 -17.22 22.16
CA SER A 62 -8.70 -17.40 22.89
C SER A 62 -9.38 -16.08 23.20
N GLU A 63 -8.61 -15.01 23.46
CA GLU A 63 -9.16 -13.66 23.65
C GLU A 63 -9.87 -13.14 22.40
N VAL A 64 -9.29 -13.38 21.23
CA VAL A 64 -9.87 -12.95 19.95
C VAL A 64 -11.16 -13.73 19.65
N LEU A 65 -11.16 -15.05 19.89
CA LEU A 65 -12.32 -15.90 19.70
C LEU A 65 -13.45 -15.57 20.68
N ALA A 66 -13.11 -15.26 21.92
CA ALA A 66 -14.06 -14.82 22.92
C ALA A 66 -14.69 -13.46 22.56
N ALA A 67 -13.89 -12.50 22.08
CA ALA A 67 -14.38 -11.20 21.61
C ALA A 67 -15.35 -11.35 20.43
N GLY A 68 -15.08 -12.29 19.50
CA GLY A 68 -15.98 -12.58 18.36
C GLY A 68 -17.29 -13.28 18.74
N GLY A 69 -17.36 -13.91 19.92
CA GLY A 69 -18.50 -14.69 20.38
C GLY A 69 -19.27 -14.11 21.57
N SER A 70 -18.75 -13.07 22.23
CA SER A 70 -19.39 -12.49 23.40
C SER A 70 -20.11 -11.19 23.05
N LEU A 71 -21.40 -11.15 23.24
CA LEU A 71 -22.15 -9.89 23.26
C LEU A 71 -21.69 -9.08 24.49
N SER A 72 -21.34 -7.84 24.28
CA SER A 72 -21.11 -6.90 25.40
C SER A 72 -22.37 -6.72 26.21
N LEU A 73 -22.23 -6.56 27.53
CA LEU A 73 -23.37 -6.29 28.41
C LEU A 73 -24.02 -4.93 28.15
N PHE A 74 -23.36 -4.05 27.37
CA PHE A 74 -23.76 -2.64 27.17
C PHE A 74 -23.92 -2.25 25.69
N SER A 75 -23.55 -3.11 24.75
CA SER A 75 -23.63 -2.82 23.33
C SER A 75 -24.05 -4.05 22.54
N ASP A 76 -25.00 -3.86 21.65
CA ASP A 76 -25.51 -4.93 20.80
C ASP A 76 -24.54 -5.21 19.62
N LYS A 77 -23.65 -4.26 19.29
CA LYS A 77 -22.74 -4.38 18.12
C LYS A 77 -21.32 -3.89 18.41
N GLN A 78 -20.34 -4.69 17.97
CA GLN A 78 -18.93 -4.42 18.19
C GLN A 78 -18.06 -4.60 16.94
N ILE A 79 -16.90 -3.92 16.94
CA ILE A 79 -15.83 -4.08 15.94
C ILE A 79 -14.67 -4.81 16.60
N VAL A 80 -14.21 -5.89 16.02
CA VAL A 80 -13.02 -6.64 16.44
C VAL A 80 -11.95 -6.49 15.36
N GLU A 81 -10.86 -5.83 15.69
CA GLU A 81 -9.72 -5.61 14.79
C GLU A 81 -8.58 -6.55 15.16
N ILE A 82 -8.04 -7.24 14.16
CA ILE A 82 -6.95 -8.19 14.34
C ILE A 82 -5.81 -7.79 13.41
N ARG A 83 -4.69 -7.32 13.99
CA ARG A 83 -3.48 -6.95 13.26
C ARG A 83 -2.47 -8.09 13.32
N ILE A 84 -2.01 -8.57 12.17
CA ILE A 84 -0.99 -9.62 12.05
C ILE A 84 0.20 -9.06 11.25
N PRO A 85 1.10 -8.28 11.87
CA PRO A 85 2.18 -7.58 11.17
C PRO A 85 3.14 -8.50 10.42
N SER A 86 3.32 -9.74 10.89
CA SER A 86 4.15 -10.75 10.25
C SER A 86 3.50 -11.38 9.00
N GLY A 87 2.18 -11.23 8.82
CA GLY A 87 1.39 -11.97 7.83
C GLY A 87 1.30 -13.47 8.09
N LYS A 88 1.86 -13.96 9.22
CA LYS A 88 1.94 -15.38 9.57
C LYS A 88 1.29 -15.62 10.94
N PRO A 89 0.04 -16.08 10.98
CA PRO A 89 -0.68 -16.27 12.24
C PRO A 89 -0.17 -17.45 13.09
N GLY A 90 0.68 -18.32 12.54
CA GLY A 90 1.09 -19.56 13.19
C GLY A 90 0.03 -20.67 13.11
N LYS A 91 0.28 -21.81 13.76
CA LYS A 91 -0.61 -22.96 13.73
C LYS A 91 -1.94 -22.66 14.43
N ASP A 92 -1.87 -22.15 15.66
CA ASP A 92 -3.06 -21.85 16.47
C ASP A 92 -3.85 -20.69 15.87
N GLY A 93 -3.16 -19.66 15.35
CA GLY A 93 -3.78 -18.57 14.63
C GLY A 93 -4.45 -18.98 13.33
N SER A 94 -3.89 -19.95 12.61
CA SER A 94 -4.53 -20.50 11.43
C SER A 94 -5.86 -21.20 11.75
N ALA A 95 -5.92 -21.93 12.86
CA ALA A 95 -7.15 -22.56 13.34
C ALA A 95 -8.16 -21.50 13.82
N ALA A 96 -7.69 -20.51 14.59
CA ALA A 96 -8.54 -19.44 15.11
C ALA A 96 -9.15 -18.58 13.99
N LEU A 97 -8.39 -18.21 12.97
CA LEU A 97 -8.90 -17.43 11.83
C LEU A 97 -9.93 -18.20 11.00
N GLN A 98 -9.77 -19.53 10.85
CA GLN A 98 -10.78 -20.37 10.21
C GLN A 98 -12.08 -20.43 11.03
N GLN A 99 -11.96 -20.54 12.36
CA GLN A 99 -13.12 -20.50 13.26
C GLN A 99 -13.80 -19.13 13.23
N LEU A 100 -13.06 -18.02 13.24
CA LEU A 100 -13.60 -16.66 13.11
C LEU A 100 -14.36 -16.49 11.78
N ALA A 101 -13.83 -17.00 10.69
CA ALA A 101 -14.52 -16.97 9.41
C ALA A 101 -15.88 -17.69 9.49
N GLN A 102 -15.93 -18.85 10.14
CA GLN A 102 -17.19 -19.57 10.35
C GLN A 102 -18.17 -18.80 11.26
N GLN A 103 -17.68 -18.23 12.37
CA GLN A 103 -18.50 -17.44 13.30
C GLN A 103 -19.04 -16.14 12.67
N SER A 104 -18.34 -15.58 11.69
CA SER A 104 -18.77 -14.37 10.97
C SER A 104 -19.91 -14.65 10.00
N GLN A 105 -20.21 -15.90 9.67
CA GLN A 105 -21.34 -16.22 8.80
C GLN A 105 -22.66 -16.04 9.54
N GLY A 106 -23.47 -15.08 9.08
CA GLY A 106 -24.77 -14.81 9.68
C GLY A 106 -24.72 -14.08 11.03
N ASN A 107 -23.56 -13.55 11.42
CA ASN A 107 -23.41 -12.73 12.61
C ASN A 107 -23.36 -11.25 12.18
N ASP A 108 -24.43 -10.51 12.45
CA ASP A 108 -24.56 -9.09 12.15
C ASP A 108 -24.21 -8.19 13.35
N ASP A 109 -23.87 -8.77 14.50
CA ASP A 109 -23.56 -8.01 15.72
C ASP A 109 -22.06 -7.80 15.91
N THR A 110 -21.23 -8.60 15.23
CA THR A 110 -19.77 -8.47 15.28
C THR A 110 -19.18 -8.23 13.89
N LEU A 111 -18.54 -7.08 13.73
CA LEU A 111 -17.72 -6.77 12.57
C LEU A 111 -16.26 -7.14 12.85
N THR A 112 -15.73 -8.10 12.14
CA THR A 112 -14.30 -8.46 12.23
C THR A 112 -13.49 -7.83 11.10
N VAL A 113 -12.40 -7.18 11.43
CA VAL A 113 -11.46 -6.60 10.44
C VAL A 113 -10.06 -7.16 10.68
N VAL A 114 -9.55 -7.91 9.71
CA VAL A 114 -8.20 -8.49 9.75
C VAL A 114 -7.26 -7.64 8.91
N LEU A 115 -6.16 -7.16 9.52
CA LEU A 115 -5.15 -6.34 8.87
C LEU A 115 -3.85 -7.14 8.72
N LEU A 116 -3.36 -7.21 7.48
CA LEU A 116 -2.22 -8.02 7.07
C LEU A 116 -1.27 -7.18 6.20
N PRO A 117 0.03 -7.46 6.20
CA PRO A 117 0.93 -6.92 5.20
C PRO A 117 0.63 -7.51 3.81
N ARG A 118 1.42 -7.16 2.82
CA ARG A 118 1.38 -7.84 1.53
C ARG A 118 1.66 -9.33 1.70
N LEU A 119 0.81 -10.13 1.08
CA LEU A 119 0.90 -11.59 1.13
C LEU A 119 1.40 -12.15 -0.20
N ASP A 120 2.28 -13.13 -0.14
CA ASP A 120 2.69 -13.89 -1.31
C ASP A 120 1.61 -14.89 -1.75
N LYS A 121 1.80 -15.47 -2.94
CA LYS A 121 0.84 -16.44 -3.50
C LYS A 121 0.68 -17.69 -2.65
N LEU A 122 1.76 -18.13 -1.97
CA LEU A 122 1.72 -19.33 -1.12
C LEU A 122 0.89 -19.08 0.13
N THR A 123 1.06 -17.93 0.77
CA THR A 123 0.26 -17.52 1.93
C THR A 123 -1.22 -17.36 1.57
N LYS A 124 -1.53 -16.77 0.40
CA LYS A 124 -2.92 -16.64 -0.08
C LYS A 124 -3.57 -18.01 -0.37
N ALA A 125 -2.79 -19.04 -0.67
CA ALA A 125 -3.28 -20.40 -0.89
C ALA A 125 -3.47 -21.22 0.40
N THR A 126 -3.18 -20.65 1.57
CA THR A 126 -3.35 -21.35 2.86
C THR A 126 -4.82 -21.45 3.25
N ALA A 127 -5.18 -22.50 4.00
CA ALA A 127 -6.56 -22.77 4.41
C ALA A 127 -7.17 -21.61 5.21
N TRP A 128 -6.39 -20.96 6.08
CA TRP A 128 -6.89 -19.84 6.88
C TRP A 128 -7.22 -18.61 6.05
N PHE A 129 -6.37 -18.26 5.06
CA PHE A 129 -6.64 -17.09 4.21
C PHE A 129 -7.83 -17.35 3.29
N MET A 130 -7.89 -18.54 2.69
CA MET A 130 -9.03 -18.97 1.86
C MET A 130 -10.35 -18.98 2.65
N ALA A 131 -10.34 -19.39 3.92
CA ALA A 131 -11.53 -19.35 4.77
C ALA A 131 -12.04 -17.90 4.97
N LEU A 132 -11.14 -16.97 5.26
CA LEU A 132 -11.47 -15.54 5.38
C LEU A 132 -11.99 -14.96 4.05
N GLU A 133 -11.34 -15.27 2.93
CA GLU A 133 -11.71 -14.76 1.60
C GLU A 133 -13.07 -15.28 1.12
N ASN A 134 -13.40 -16.53 1.43
CA ASN A 134 -14.68 -17.14 1.05
C ASN A 134 -15.87 -16.51 1.78
N VAL A 135 -15.69 -16.10 3.02
CA VAL A 135 -16.76 -15.52 3.85
C VAL A 135 -16.80 -14.01 3.74
N GLY A 136 -15.62 -13.39 3.80
CA GLY A 136 -15.47 -11.96 3.93
C GLY A 136 -15.28 -11.20 2.62
N VAL A 137 -15.00 -9.91 2.80
CA VAL A 137 -14.57 -8.99 1.75
C VAL A 137 -13.07 -8.77 1.88
N THR A 138 -12.33 -9.12 0.84
CA THR A 138 -10.88 -8.94 0.79
C THR A 138 -10.55 -7.68 -0.01
N LEU A 139 -9.80 -6.77 0.61
CA LEU A 139 -9.32 -5.54 0.01
C LEU A 139 -7.79 -5.61 -0.08
N GLN A 140 -7.28 -5.65 -1.30
CA GLN A 140 -5.85 -5.52 -1.55
C GLN A 140 -5.51 -4.05 -1.71
N VAL A 141 -4.57 -3.57 -0.88
CA VAL A 141 -4.07 -2.20 -0.89
C VAL A 141 -2.66 -2.21 -1.47
N GLU A 142 -2.49 -1.57 -2.61
CA GLU A 142 -1.20 -1.52 -3.29
C GLU A 142 -0.59 -0.12 -3.21
N PRO A 143 0.75 -0.01 -3.19
CA PRO A 143 1.44 1.27 -3.30
C PRO A 143 1.02 2.02 -4.57
N VAL A 144 0.97 3.34 -4.47
CA VAL A 144 0.74 4.20 -5.63
C VAL A 144 2.02 4.31 -6.44
N ASP A 145 1.96 3.87 -7.70
CA ASP A 145 3.11 3.92 -8.61
C ASP A 145 3.51 5.36 -8.93
N ARG A 146 4.80 5.56 -9.19
CA ARG A 146 5.37 6.87 -9.57
C ARG A 146 4.62 7.53 -10.74
N GLN A 147 4.18 6.75 -11.72
CA GLN A 147 3.45 7.28 -12.88
C GLN A 147 2.05 7.80 -12.53
N THR A 148 1.41 7.20 -11.54
CA THR A 148 0.06 7.57 -11.09
C THR A 148 0.07 8.54 -9.92
N LEU A 149 1.22 8.70 -9.25
CA LEU A 149 1.36 9.57 -8.07
C LEU A 149 0.98 11.04 -8.32
N PRO A 150 1.34 11.68 -9.44
CA PRO A 150 0.88 13.05 -9.74
C PRO A 150 -0.64 13.16 -9.80
N ALA A 151 -1.32 12.20 -10.42
CA ALA A 151 -2.78 12.18 -10.48
C ALA A 151 -3.41 11.94 -9.11
N TRP A 152 -2.83 11.08 -8.29
CA TRP A 152 -3.26 10.85 -6.90
C TRP A 152 -3.12 12.14 -6.07
N ILE A 153 -2.02 12.87 -6.18
CA ILE A 153 -1.82 14.17 -5.52
C ILE A 153 -2.88 15.16 -5.96
N ALA A 154 -3.13 15.28 -7.27
CA ALA A 154 -4.14 16.19 -7.81
C ALA A 154 -5.54 15.90 -7.26
N GLN A 155 -5.93 14.62 -7.16
CA GLN A 155 -7.20 14.22 -6.56
C GLN A 155 -7.29 14.61 -5.08
N ARG A 156 -6.20 14.45 -4.32
CA ARG A 156 -6.16 14.81 -2.90
C ARG A 156 -6.23 16.33 -2.68
N LEU A 157 -5.55 17.10 -3.50
CA LEU A 157 -5.66 18.56 -3.50
C LEU A 157 -7.11 18.98 -3.79
N ALA A 158 -7.77 18.34 -4.76
CA ALA A 158 -9.15 18.66 -5.12
C ALA A 158 -10.14 18.40 -3.96
N VAL A 159 -9.92 17.37 -3.14
CA VAL A 159 -10.76 17.08 -1.96
C VAL A 159 -10.77 18.24 -0.96
N GLN A 160 -9.65 18.97 -0.83
CA GLN A 160 -9.57 20.16 0.03
C GLN A 160 -9.79 21.49 -0.72
N GLY A 161 -10.38 21.43 -1.94
CA GLY A 161 -10.69 22.60 -2.74
C GLY A 161 -9.51 23.25 -3.44
N GLN A 162 -8.36 22.57 -3.51
CA GLN A 162 -7.16 23.07 -4.16
C GLN A 162 -6.91 22.39 -5.50
N LYS A 163 -6.18 23.07 -6.38
CA LYS A 163 -5.72 22.56 -7.67
C LYS A 163 -4.45 23.28 -8.07
N VAL A 164 -3.63 22.67 -8.92
CA VAL A 164 -2.51 23.35 -9.57
C VAL A 164 -2.99 24.09 -10.82
N GLN A 165 -2.16 24.96 -11.36
CA GLN A 165 -2.44 25.65 -12.62
C GLN A 165 -2.72 24.66 -13.76
N ALA A 166 -3.49 25.06 -14.75
CA ALA A 166 -3.74 24.22 -15.92
C ALA A 166 -2.54 24.19 -16.87
N GLY A 167 -2.43 23.14 -17.68
CA GLY A 167 -1.40 23.02 -18.71
C GLY A 167 -0.05 22.50 -18.20
N GLU A 168 1.01 22.82 -18.90
CA GLU A 168 2.37 22.28 -18.66
C GLU A 168 2.93 22.65 -17.28
N GLU A 169 2.66 23.87 -16.83
CA GLU A 169 3.13 24.35 -15.53
C GLU A 169 2.53 23.54 -14.37
N GLY A 170 1.23 23.26 -14.43
CA GLY A 170 0.59 22.43 -13.44
C GLY A 170 1.09 20.99 -13.47
N GLN A 171 1.33 20.43 -14.64
CA GLN A 171 1.92 19.10 -14.77
C GLN A 171 3.33 19.07 -14.17
N ARG A 172 4.14 20.09 -14.45
CA ARG A 172 5.48 20.24 -13.86
C ARG A 172 5.41 20.34 -12.33
N THR A 173 4.47 21.12 -11.80
CA THR A 173 4.25 21.28 -10.36
C THR A 173 3.88 19.95 -9.69
N LEU A 174 2.95 19.20 -10.27
CA LEU A 174 2.56 17.89 -9.75
C LEU A 174 3.71 16.87 -9.84
N GLN A 175 4.48 16.90 -10.93
CA GLN A 175 5.64 16.02 -11.06
C GLN A 175 6.73 16.35 -10.03
N PHE A 176 7.00 17.63 -9.81
CA PHE A 176 7.93 18.09 -8.77
C PHE A 176 7.48 17.61 -7.38
N PHE A 177 6.21 17.78 -7.07
CA PHE A 177 5.66 17.30 -5.81
C PHE A 177 5.82 15.77 -5.68
N ALA A 178 5.41 15.03 -6.72
CA ALA A 178 5.52 13.56 -6.74
C ALA A 178 6.98 13.10 -6.54
N ASP A 179 7.93 13.76 -7.18
CA ASP A 179 9.35 13.46 -7.04
C ASP A 179 9.88 13.66 -5.61
N ARG A 180 9.28 14.57 -4.84
CA ARG A 180 9.68 14.86 -3.46
C ARG A 180 9.08 13.92 -2.41
N VAL A 181 8.01 13.21 -2.77
CA VAL A 181 7.28 12.33 -1.86
C VAL A 181 7.24 10.88 -2.34
N GLU A 182 7.96 10.55 -3.40
CA GLU A 182 8.02 9.20 -3.99
C GLU A 182 8.34 8.16 -2.91
N GLY A 183 7.53 7.09 -2.84
CA GLY A 183 7.69 6.00 -1.86
C GLY A 183 7.24 6.32 -0.43
N ASN A 184 6.71 7.53 -0.19
CA ASN A 184 6.23 7.93 1.15
C ASN A 184 4.85 8.60 1.05
N LEU A 185 3.82 7.78 0.82
CA LEU A 185 2.47 8.28 0.59
C LEU A 185 1.88 8.98 1.82
N LEU A 186 2.26 8.53 3.02
CA LEU A 186 1.84 9.20 4.26
C LEU A 186 2.39 10.62 4.34
N ALA A 187 3.67 10.80 4.02
CA ALA A 187 4.24 12.15 3.97
C ALA A 187 3.64 12.98 2.83
N ALA A 188 3.36 12.37 1.66
CA ALA A 188 2.62 13.05 0.59
C ALA A 188 1.29 13.61 1.10
N HIS A 189 0.54 12.82 1.84
CA HIS A 189 -0.72 13.24 2.44
C HIS A 189 -0.54 14.39 3.43
N GLN A 190 0.49 14.33 4.30
CA GLN A 190 0.81 15.40 5.24
C GLN A 190 1.23 16.70 4.52
N GLU A 191 2.02 16.62 3.46
CA GLU A 191 2.40 17.78 2.65
C GLU A 191 1.18 18.41 1.96
N ILE A 192 0.24 17.59 1.46
CA ILE A 192 -1.04 18.06 0.90
C ILE A 192 -1.85 18.79 1.97
N GLN A 193 -2.02 18.22 3.17
CA GLN A 193 -2.73 18.88 4.26
C GLN A 193 -2.08 20.20 4.65
N LYS A 194 -0.75 20.23 4.72
CA LYS A 194 0.01 21.46 4.99
C LYS A 194 -0.25 22.55 3.96
N LEU A 195 -0.30 22.20 2.66
CA LEU A 195 -0.67 23.16 1.62
C LEU A 195 -2.08 23.71 1.81
N GLY A 196 -3.02 22.89 2.26
CA GLY A 196 -4.37 23.34 2.60
C GLY A 196 -4.43 24.36 3.73
N LEU A 197 -3.54 24.20 4.72
CA LEU A 197 -3.43 25.13 5.84
C LEU A 197 -2.68 26.42 5.49
N LEU A 198 -1.62 26.32 4.69
CA LEU A 198 -0.79 27.48 4.31
C LEU A 198 -1.45 28.36 3.25
N PHE A 199 -2.18 27.74 2.33
CA PHE A 199 -2.76 28.39 1.17
C PHE A 199 -4.24 27.99 1.01
N PRO A 200 -5.10 28.34 1.99
CA PRO A 200 -6.51 27.97 1.93
C PRO A 200 -7.17 28.54 0.68
N PRO A 201 -8.12 27.83 0.07
CA PRO A 201 -8.91 28.38 -1.03
C PRO A 201 -9.62 29.66 -0.60
N ASP A 202 -9.49 30.72 -1.38
CA ASP A 202 -10.16 31.99 -1.17
C ASP A 202 -10.85 32.46 -2.46
N GLU A 203 -11.62 33.55 -2.38
CA GLU A 203 -12.31 34.11 -3.52
C GLU A 203 -11.39 34.65 -4.61
N LYS A 204 -10.14 34.95 -4.28
CA LYS A 204 -9.15 35.55 -5.20
C LYS A 204 -8.41 34.52 -6.04
N ASN A 205 -8.03 33.39 -5.42
CA ASN A 205 -7.21 32.37 -6.08
C ASN A 205 -7.97 31.09 -6.45
N ALA A 206 -9.25 30.97 -6.02
CA ALA A 206 -10.07 29.78 -6.28
C ALA A 206 -9.33 28.45 -5.97
N GLY A 207 -8.43 28.46 -4.98
CA GLY A 207 -7.63 27.30 -4.58
C GLY A 207 -6.53 26.91 -5.57
N VAL A 208 -6.12 27.80 -6.49
CA VAL A 208 -5.03 27.53 -7.43
C VAL A 208 -3.69 27.72 -6.73
N LEU A 209 -2.91 26.64 -6.66
CA LEU A 209 -1.55 26.65 -6.13
C LEU A 209 -0.54 27.00 -7.24
N THR A 210 0.34 27.95 -6.97
CA THR A 210 1.46 28.28 -7.88
C THR A 210 2.64 27.34 -7.67
N TRP A 211 3.57 27.33 -8.64
CA TRP A 211 4.82 26.60 -8.52
C TRP A 211 5.60 27.00 -7.27
N GLU A 212 5.76 28.31 -7.02
CA GLU A 212 6.54 28.85 -5.90
C GLU A 212 5.96 28.45 -4.54
N GLN A 213 4.63 28.40 -4.44
CA GLN A 213 3.94 27.94 -3.23
C GLN A 213 4.25 26.48 -2.93
N VAL A 214 4.17 25.62 -3.96
CA VAL A 214 4.47 24.19 -3.80
C VAL A 214 5.96 23.98 -3.57
N GLU A 215 6.84 24.65 -4.32
CA GLU A 215 8.28 24.54 -4.16
C GLU A 215 8.78 24.95 -2.77
N SER A 216 8.23 26.03 -2.22
CA SER A 216 8.61 26.52 -0.89
C SER A 216 8.04 25.68 0.26
N ALA A 217 6.90 25.06 0.05
CA ALA A 217 6.19 24.34 1.12
C ALA A 217 6.52 22.85 1.16
N VAL A 218 6.69 22.19 0.01
CA VAL A 218 6.84 20.73 -0.05
C VAL A 218 8.29 20.31 0.23
N LEU A 219 8.48 19.63 1.34
CA LEU A 219 9.78 19.08 1.72
C LEU A 219 10.16 17.85 0.88
N ASN A 220 11.46 17.62 0.75
CA ASN A 220 11.94 16.36 0.16
C ASN A 220 11.91 15.25 1.21
N VAL A 221 10.87 14.46 1.18
CA VAL A 221 10.59 13.37 2.11
C VAL A 221 10.42 12.02 1.39
N ALA A 222 10.88 11.96 0.16
CA ALA A 222 10.87 10.74 -0.64
C ALA A 222 11.65 9.63 0.08
N ARG A 223 11.13 8.42 0.01
CA ARG A 223 11.80 7.21 0.48
C ARG A 223 12.08 6.31 -0.68
N TYR A 224 13.31 5.90 -0.79
CA TYR A 224 13.77 5.10 -1.90
C TYR A 224 14.10 3.68 -1.43
N ASP A 225 13.74 2.72 -2.26
CA ASP A 225 14.14 1.33 -2.13
C ASP A 225 15.30 1.06 -3.09
N VAL A 226 16.31 0.35 -2.60
CA VAL A 226 17.48 -0.05 -3.40
C VAL A 226 17.08 -0.82 -4.67
N PHE A 227 16.01 -1.61 -4.60
CA PHE A 227 15.51 -2.34 -5.78
C PHE A 227 14.89 -1.41 -6.84
N LYS A 228 14.23 -0.31 -6.42
CA LYS A 228 13.74 0.73 -7.35
C LYS A 228 14.85 1.55 -7.98
N LEU A 229 16.00 1.65 -7.30
CA LEU A 229 17.20 2.26 -7.88
C LEU A 229 17.64 1.51 -9.14
N SER A 230 17.65 0.18 -9.11
CA SER A 230 17.97 -0.65 -10.27
C SER A 230 17.04 -0.37 -11.45
N GLU A 231 15.74 -0.26 -11.22
CA GLU A 231 14.79 0.10 -12.27
C GLU A 231 15.10 1.46 -12.91
N ALA A 232 15.46 2.46 -12.10
CA ALA A 232 15.84 3.78 -12.58
C ALA A 232 17.14 3.76 -13.40
N VAL A 233 18.13 2.97 -12.98
CA VAL A 233 19.40 2.77 -13.71
C VAL A 233 19.13 2.11 -15.07
N LEU A 234 18.36 1.02 -15.10
CA LEU A 234 18.02 0.29 -16.30
C LEU A 234 17.19 1.12 -17.28
N ALA A 235 16.36 2.03 -16.77
CA ALA A 235 15.57 2.96 -17.56
C ALA A 235 16.38 4.18 -18.05
N GLY A 236 17.66 4.32 -17.67
CA GLY A 236 18.52 5.46 -18.07
C GLY A 236 18.11 6.80 -17.45
N GLN A 237 17.42 6.79 -16.30
CA GLN A 237 16.89 7.98 -15.64
C GLN A 237 17.97 8.62 -14.73
N SER A 238 19.03 9.18 -15.31
CA SER A 238 20.24 9.62 -14.59
C SER A 238 19.95 10.60 -13.44
N VAL A 239 19.11 11.61 -13.67
CA VAL A 239 18.73 12.60 -12.63
C VAL A 239 18.00 11.93 -11.46
N ARG A 240 17.11 10.97 -11.76
CA ARG A 240 16.41 10.21 -10.72
C ARG A 240 17.36 9.29 -9.95
N VAL A 241 18.26 8.61 -10.65
CA VAL A 241 19.29 7.75 -10.03
C VAL A 241 20.11 8.54 -9.03
N GLN A 242 20.59 9.73 -9.40
CA GLN A 242 21.36 10.58 -8.50
C GLN A 242 20.56 10.98 -7.26
N ARG A 243 19.32 11.42 -7.43
CA ARG A 243 18.42 11.77 -6.31
C ARG A 243 18.15 10.57 -5.39
N MET A 244 17.95 9.40 -5.97
CA MET A 244 17.75 8.16 -5.19
C MET A 244 18.99 7.77 -4.40
N LEU A 245 20.18 7.89 -4.98
CA LEU A 245 21.44 7.63 -4.29
C LEU A 245 21.66 8.60 -3.11
N GLU A 246 21.42 9.88 -3.33
CA GLU A 246 21.47 10.90 -2.26
C GLU A 246 20.48 10.58 -1.12
N GLY A 247 19.24 10.17 -1.47
CA GLY A 247 18.22 9.80 -0.51
C GLY A 247 18.57 8.55 0.28
N LEU A 248 19.03 7.48 -0.36
CA LEU A 248 19.47 6.24 0.28
C LEU A 248 20.66 6.49 1.21
N GLN A 249 21.61 7.33 0.80
CA GLN A 249 22.73 7.74 1.64
C GLN A 249 22.26 8.53 2.87
N ALA A 250 21.31 9.45 2.70
CA ALA A 250 20.75 10.25 3.80
C ALA A 250 19.96 9.40 4.80
N GLU A 251 19.32 8.31 4.34
CA GLU A 251 18.63 7.34 5.17
C GLU A 251 19.57 6.34 5.87
N GLY A 252 20.86 6.35 5.51
CA GLY A 252 21.86 5.48 6.10
C GLY A 252 21.85 4.06 5.55
N GLU A 253 21.28 3.87 4.34
CA GLU A 253 21.36 2.57 3.68
C GLU A 253 22.80 2.14 3.44
N ALA A 254 23.04 0.83 3.64
CA ALA A 254 24.38 0.28 3.50
C ALA A 254 24.86 0.37 2.04
N GLU A 255 25.94 1.10 1.80
CA GLU A 255 26.54 1.24 0.46
C GLU A 255 26.84 -0.12 -0.20
N VAL A 256 27.22 -1.10 0.61
CA VAL A 256 27.46 -2.49 0.15
C VAL A 256 26.18 -3.11 -0.43
N LEU A 257 25.02 -2.85 0.15
CA LEU A 257 23.74 -3.36 -0.35
C LEU A 257 23.39 -2.72 -1.69
N VAL A 258 23.55 -1.39 -1.82
CA VAL A 258 23.34 -0.64 -3.06
C VAL A 258 24.25 -1.18 -4.17
N HIS A 259 25.56 -1.31 -3.87
CA HIS A 259 26.53 -1.82 -4.83
C HIS A 259 26.24 -3.28 -5.24
N TYR A 260 25.90 -4.14 -4.27
CA TYR A 260 25.59 -5.55 -4.53
C TYR A 260 24.38 -5.68 -5.46
N THR A 261 23.30 -4.95 -5.18
CA THR A 261 22.06 -4.99 -5.97
C THR A 261 22.31 -4.57 -7.41
N LEU A 262 22.99 -3.42 -7.62
CA LEU A 262 23.32 -2.96 -8.96
C LEU A 262 24.25 -3.92 -9.72
N ALA A 263 25.25 -4.49 -9.02
CA ALA A 263 26.16 -5.45 -9.61
C ALA A 263 25.45 -6.74 -10.05
N GLU A 264 24.50 -7.25 -9.24
CA GLU A 264 23.72 -8.43 -9.61
C GLU A 264 22.82 -8.17 -10.81
N ASP A 265 22.18 -7.01 -10.90
CA ASP A 265 21.36 -6.66 -12.06
C ASP A 265 22.19 -6.54 -13.35
N ILE A 266 23.36 -5.92 -13.29
CA ILE A 266 24.30 -5.85 -14.42
C ILE A 266 24.74 -7.27 -14.86
N ARG A 267 25.05 -8.15 -13.90
CA ARG A 267 25.41 -9.54 -14.18
C ARG A 267 24.23 -10.33 -14.79
N ALA A 268 23.01 -10.08 -14.28
CA ALA A 268 21.80 -10.68 -14.83
C ALA A 268 21.55 -10.27 -16.28
N LEU A 269 21.66 -8.96 -16.56
CA LEU A 269 21.56 -8.44 -17.94
C LEU A 269 22.61 -9.06 -18.87
N LYS A 270 23.86 -9.17 -18.39
CA LYS A 270 24.92 -9.80 -19.17
C LYS A 270 24.57 -11.26 -19.48
N ARG A 271 24.13 -12.05 -18.52
CA ARG A 271 23.68 -13.45 -18.74
C ARG A 271 22.59 -13.55 -19.79
N VAL A 272 21.56 -12.70 -19.69
CA VAL A 272 20.47 -12.67 -20.67
C VAL A 272 21.00 -12.32 -22.07
N LYS A 273 21.85 -11.28 -22.17
CA LYS A 273 22.46 -10.86 -23.44
C LYS A 273 23.32 -11.98 -24.06
N ASP A 274 24.14 -12.65 -23.26
CA ASP A 274 25.00 -13.76 -23.72
C ASP A 274 24.15 -14.94 -24.21
N ALA A 275 23.06 -15.29 -23.49
CA ALA A 275 22.13 -16.34 -23.90
C ALA A 275 21.40 -16.01 -25.23
N MET A 276 20.98 -14.75 -25.41
CA MET A 276 20.40 -14.27 -26.66
C MET A 276 21.41 -14.30 -27.81
N GLY A 277 22.67 -13.94 -27.54
CA GLY A 277 23.78 -14.05 -28.52
C GLY A 277 24.08 -15.47 -28.99
N GLN A 278 23.69 -16.48 -28.17
CA GLN A 278 23.74 -17.90 -28.48
C GLN A 278 22.48 -18.40 -29.18
N GLY A 279 21.59 -17.53 -29.60
CA GLY A 279 20.36 -17.85 -30.32
C GLY A 279 19.18 -18.24 -29.44
N ARG A 280 19.23 -18.07 -28.12
CA ARG A 280 18.09 -18.34 -27.24
C ARG A 280 17.07 -17.21 -27.30
N PRO A 281 15.76 -17.50 -27.45
CA PRO A 281 14.71 -16.48 -27.39
C PRO A 281 14.68 -15.79 -26.02
N LEU A 282 14.42 -14.47 -25.99
CA LEU A 282 14.35 -13.66 -24.77
C LEU A 282 13.50 -14.28 -23.65
N PRO A 283 12.28 -14.83 -23.92
CA PRO A 283 11.47 -15.47 -22.85
C PRO A 283 12.14 -16.69 -22.21
N MET A 284 13.01 -17.40 -22.94
CA MET A 284 13.77 -18.52 -22.40
C MET A 284 15.01 -18.03 -21.63
N ALA A 285 15.70 -17.02 -22.14
CA ALA A 285 16.87 -16.43 -21.49
C ALA A 285 16.51 -15.80 -20.12
N LEU A 286 15.30 -15.26 -19.97
CA LEU A 286 14.77 -14.71 -18.73
C LEU A 286 14.34 -15.76 -17.69
N ARG A 287 14.16 -17.03 -18.09
CA ARG A 287 13.76 -18.14 -17.19
C ARG A 287 14.92 -18.87 -16.51
N GLU A 288 16.13 -18.70 -16.97
CA GLU A 288 17.28 -19.25 -16.26
C GLU A 288 17.34 -18.59 -14.87
N PRO A 289 17.68 -19.37 -13.81
CA PRO A 289 17.58 -18.86 -12.44
C PRO A 289 18.49 -17.67 -12.24
N VAL A 290 17.93 -16.51 -12.46
CA VAL A 290 18.45 -15.25 -11.99
C VAL A 290 18.03 -15.21 -10.55
N SER A 291 18.91 -15.59 -9.67
CA SER A 291 18.76 -15.55 -8.24
C SER A 291 18.16 -14.19 -7.85
N TYR A 292 16.91 -14.19 -7.40
CA TYR A 292 16.24 -13.08 -6.70
C TYR A 292 16.25 -11.69 -7.35
N THR A 293 15.94 -11.56 -8.61
CA THR A 293 15.78 -10.24 -9.19
C THR A 293 14.36 -10.03 -9.68
N HIS A 294 13.77 -8.92 -9.26
CA HIS A 294 12.52 -8.36 -9.76
C HIS A 294 12.70 -7.79 -11.18
N LEU A 295 13.40 -8.51 -12.08
CA LEU A 295 13.58 -8.13 -13.47
C LEU A 295 12.29 -8.40 -14.26
N THR A 296 11.27 -7.59 -14.03
CA THR A 296 10.33 -7.26 -15.09
C THR A 296 11.00 -6.21 -15.97
N LEU A 297 11.84 -6.65 -16.90
CA LEU A 297 12.37 -5.77 -17.93
C LEU A 297 11.19 -5.14 -18.67
N PRO A 298 11.13 -3.80 -18.82
CA PRO A 298 10.17 -3.18 -19.70
C PRO A 298 10.51 -3.65 -21.12
N THR A 299 9.71 -4.57 -21.65
CA THR A 299 9.90 -5.29 -22.92
C THR A 299 9.89 -4.38 -24.17
N LYS A 300 9.88 -3.06 -24.03
CA LYS A 300 9.72 -2.11 -25.13
C LYS A 300 10.97 -1.33 -25.55
N ARG A 301 12.16 -1.59 -25.00
CA ARG A 301 13.37 -0.83 -25.34
C ARG A 301 14.67 -1.64 -25.44
N ILE A 302 14.60 -2.89 -25.88
CA ILE A 302 15.80 -3.63 -26.29
C ILE A 302 15.60 -4.02 -27.76
N VAL A 303 15.75 -3.06 -28.64
CA VAL A 303 16.09 -3.22 -30.05
C VAL A 303 17.16 -2.19 -30.37
#